data_6c82c7105e39263ee34f5617b46e38e9
#
_entry.id   6c82c7105e39263ee34f5617b46e38e9
#
_cell.length_a   1.000
_cell.length_b   1.000
_cell.length_c   1.000
_cell.angle_alpha   90.00
_cell.angle_beta   90.00
_cell.angle_gamma   90.00
#
_symmetry.space_group_name_H-M   'P 1'
#
loop_
_entity.id
_entity.type
_entity.pdbx_description
1 polymer ?
#
loop_
_entity_poly.entity_id
_entity_poly.type
_entity_poly.pdbx_seq_one_letter_code
_entity_poly.pdbx_strand_id
1 'polypeptide(L)'
;MNLKHSVKWFEEIKGQFVYGGTKYAQTKTKEATDCLFDDFGKNWLFGTLGKYCKRYSNLARERDLLKIACYCFILWLKRGFHLENLGTKKTINTTVDVKSKYFPTFNQKVFNFMGDFNPTLHDNVLDRVYFLLKLFATRSFRKIKEHELFEIFALCYYVWERDIPDEKKGLDQDLANPGDRKEQNNG
;
A
#
# COMPACT_ATOMS: atom_id res chain seq x y z
N MET A 1 8.27 16.27 -9.23
CA MET A 1 6.99 15.53 -9.05
C MET A 1 5.87 16.25 -9.81
N ASN A 2 5.10 15.54 -10.65
CA ASN A 2 3.95 16.10 -11.38
C ASN A 2 2.71 16.07 -10.46
N LEU A 3 2.17 17.25 -10.13
CA LEU A 3 1.03 17.36 -9.20
C LEU A 3 -0.21 16.59 -9.68
N LYS A 4 -0.51 16.63 -10.99
CA LYS A 4 -1.66 15.91 -11.57
C LYS A 4 -1.50 14.39 -11.38
N HIS A 5 -0.31 13.87 -11.60
CA HIS A 5 -0.02 12.44 -11.41
C HIS A 5 -0.07 12.03 -9.95
N SER A 6 0.41 12.88 -9.03
CA SER A 6 0.34 12.55 -7.60
C SER A 6 -1.10 12.50 -7.09
N VAL A 7 -1.97 13.41 -7.51
CA VAL A 7 -3.41 13.36 -7.16
C VAL A 7 -4.03 12.05 -7.65
N LYS A 8 -3.79 11.68 -8.91
CA LYS A 8 -4.28 10.43 -9.49
C LYS A 8 -3.77 9.21 -8.73
N TRP A 9 -2.49 9.16 -8.39
CA TRP A 9 -1.88 8.10 -7.60
C TRP A 9 -2.59 7.88 -6.26
N PHE A 10 -2.86 8.95 -5.52
CA PHE A 10 -3.56 8.86 -4.24
C PHE A 10 -5.01 8.38 -4.39
N GLU A 11 -5.73 8.81 -5.43
CA GLU A 11 -7.10 8.33 -5.71
C GLU A 11 -7.11 6.84 -6.07
N GLU A 12 -6.14 6.35 -6.85
CA GLU A 12 -6.01 4.93 -7.16
C GLU A 12 -5.75 4.09 -5.90
N ILE A 13 -4.88 4.55 -4.99
CA ILE A 13 -4.64 3.87 -3.72
C ILE A 13 -5.90 3.84 -2.86
N LYS A 14 -6.65 4.95 -2.81
CA LYS A 14 -7.94 5.00 -2.13
C LYS A 14 -8.91 3.98 -2.71
N GLY A 15 -9.00 3.88 -4.02
CA GLY A 15 -9.78 2.85 -4.71
C GLY A 15 -9.38 1.44 -4.28
N GLN A 16 -8.08 1.15 -4.17
CA GLN A 16 -7.59 -0.17 -3.75
C GLN A 16 -8.04 -0.56 -2.35
N PHE A 17 -7.94 0.34 -1.36
CA PHE A 17 -8.34 -0.04 0.00
C PHE A 17 -9.87 -0.07 0.19
N VAL A 18 -10.63 0.74 -0.54
CA VAL A 18 -12.10 0.68 -0.54
C VAL A 18 -12.56 -0.65 -1.14
N TYR A 19 -12.05 -1.01 -2.33
CA TYR A 19 -12.34 -2.30 -2.96
C TYR A 19 -11.98 -3.49 -2.07
N GLY A 20 -10.77 -3.49 -1.50
CA GLY A 20 -10.32 -4.56 -0.61
C GLY A 20 -11.19 -4.67 0.63
N GLY A 21 -11.56 -3.54 1.24
CA GLY A 21 -12.40 -3.52 2.41
C GLY A 21 -13.81 -4.03 2.15
N THR A 22 -14.44 -3.67 1.02
CA THR A 22 -15.77 -4.18 0.65
C THR A 22 -15.75 -5.65 0.26
N LYS A 23 -14.77 -6.07 -0.54
CA LYS A 23 -14.68 -7.45 -1.03
C LYS A 23 -14.33 -8.47 0.06
N TYR A 24 -13.47 -8.08 1.01
CA TYR A 24 -12.91 -8.98 2.01
C TYR A 24 -13.34 -8.64 3.44
N ALA A 25 -14.44 -7.88 3.60
CA ALA A 25 -15.00 -7.59 4.91
C ALA A 25 -15.41 -8.90 5.60
N GLN A 26 -14.85 -9.16 6.79
CA GLN A 26 -15.22 -10.30 7.62
C GLN A 26 -16.38 -9.93 8.55
N THR A 27 -16.34 -8.71 9.08
CA THR A 27 -17.38 -8.12 9.94
C THR A 27 -17.45 -6.61 9.72
N LYS A 28 -18.44 -5.92 10.32
CA LYS A 28 -18.52 -4.46 10.30
C LYS A 28 -17.29 -3.77 10.95
N THR A 29 -16.57 -4.47 11.81
CA THR A 29 -15.47 -3.90 12.61
C THR A 29 -14.11 -4.48 12.28
N LYS A 30 -14.02 -5.49 11.39
CA LYS A 30 -12.77 -6.17 11.11
C LYS A 30 -12.71 -6.63 9.65
N GLU A 31 -11.58 -6.37 8.99
CA GLU A 31 -11.29 -6.83 7.64
C GLU A 31 -10.37 -8.06 7.64
N ALA A 32 -10.32 -8.77 6.50
CA ALA A 32 -9.42 -9.92 6.34
C ALA A 32 -7.95 -9.57 6.64
N THR A 33 -7.51 -8.36 6.29
CA THR A 33 -6.16 -7.86 6.59
C THR A 33 -5.91 -7.79 8.10
N ASP A 34 -6.91 -7.39 8.89
CA ASP A 34 -6.81 -7.34 10.35
C ASP A 34 -6.72 -8.75 10.95
N CYS A 35 -7.58 -9.67 10.48
CA CYS A 35 -7.56 -11.07 10.91
C CYS A 35 -6.20 -11.71 10.63
N LEU A 36 -5.71 -11.59 9.41
CA LEU A 36 -4.43 -12.16 9.02
C LEU A 36 -3.24 -11.51 9.76
N PHE A 37 -3.33 -10.21 10.06
CA PHE A 37 -2.31 -9.55 10.86
C PHE A 37 -2.33 -10.02 12.32
N ASP A 38 -3.51 -10.24 12.89
CA ASP A 38 -3.65 -10.74 14.27
C ASP A 38 -3.19 -12.20 14.39
N ASP A 39 -3.51 -13.05 13.39
CA ASP A 39 -3.17 -14.48 13.40
C ASP A 39 -1.69 -14.75 13.07
N PHE A 40 -1.13 -14.06 12.08
CA PHE A 40 0.20 -14.32 11.52
C PHE A 40 1.21 -13.18 11.74
N GLY A 41 0.74 -12.06 12.29
CA GLY A 41 1.56 -10.90 12.60
C GLY A 41 2.17 -10.22 11.35
N LYS A 42 3.25 -9.49 11.61
CA LYS A 42 3.95 -8.73 10.58
C LYS A 42 4.52 -9.59 9.44
N ASN A 43 4.88 -10.85 9.72
CA ASN A 43 5.54 -11.72 8.73
C ASN A 43 4.64 -12.02 7.53
N TRP A 44 3.34 -12.25 7.76
CA TRP A 44 2.36 -12.36 6.68
C TRP A 44 2.35 -11.12 5.79
N LEU A 45 2.35 -9.94 6.40
CA LEU A 45 2.26 -8.67 5.69
C LEU A 45 3.50 -8.44 4.83
N PHE A 46 4.70 -8.66 5.38
CA PHE A 46 5.95 -8.49 4.61
C PHE A 46 6.12 -9.55 3.52
N GLY A 47 5.70 -10.78 3.77
CA GLY A 47 5.63 -11.81 2.73
C GLY A 47 4.70 -11.42 1.58
N THR A 48 3.55 -10.82 1.90
CA THR A 48 2.59 -10.32 0.90
C THR A 48 3.17 -9.16 0.09
N LEU A 49 3.82 -8.19 0.75
CA LEU A 49 4.50 -7.08 0.08
C LEU A 49 5.64 -7.57 -0.83
N GLY A 50 6.48 -8.48 -0.33
CA GLY A 50 7.57 -9.08 -1.11
C GLY A 50 7.07 -9.83 -2.36
N LYS A 51 5.92 -10.52 -2.24
CA LYS A 51 5.25 -11.15 -3.39
C LYS A 51 4.85 -10.11 -4.46
N TYR A 52 4.25 -8.98 -4.07
CA TYR A 52 3.87 -7.94 -5.02
C TYR A 52 5.08 -7.30 -5.68
N CYS A 53 6.13 -7.01 -4.90
CA CYS A 53 7.37 -6.45 -5.42
C CYS A 53 7.99 -7.38 -6.48
N LYS A 54 8.15 -8.68 -6.19
CA LYS A 54 8.66 -9.67 -7.14
C LYS A 54 7.77 -9.83 -8.36
N ARG A 55 6.43 -9.79 -8.17
CA ARG A 55 5.51 -9.92 -9.29
C ARG A 55 5.55 -8.69 -10.20
N TYR A 56 5.68 -7.48 -9.65
CA TYR A 56 5.88 -6.28 -10.45
C TYR A 56 7.17 -6.37 -11.28
N SER A 57 8.29 -6.79 -10.69
CA SER A 57 9.56 -6.97 -11.41
C SER A 57 9.43 -7.91 -12.62
N ASN A 58 8.54 -8.91 -12.54
CA ASN A 58 8.37 -9.89 -13.61
C ASN A 58 7.30 -9.51 -14.64
N LEU A 59 6.25 -8.80 -14.24
CA LEU A 59 5.02 -8.61 -15.04
C LEU A 59 4.64 -7.14 -15.23
N ALA A 60 5.35 -6.20 -14.59
CA ALA A 60 5.11 -4.74 -14.63
C ALA A 60 3.63 -4.34 -14.44
N ARG A 61 2.92 -5.03 -13.54
CA ARG A 61 1.50 -4.76 -13.28
C ARG A 61 1.32 -3.57 -12.36
N GLU A 62 0.72 -2.51 -12.83
CA GLU A 62 0.39 -1.28 -12.07
C GLU A 62 -0.21 -1.60 -10.69
N ARG A 63 -1.19 -2.49 -10.66
CA ARG A 63 -1.88 -2.91 -9.44
C ARG A 63 -0.96 -3.44 -8.34
N ASP A 64 0.20 -3.97 -8.66
CA ASP A 64 1.12 -4.46 -7.65
C ASP A 64 1.83 -3.32 -6.91
N LEU A 65 2.18 -2.24 -7.61
CA LEU A 65 2.69 -1.01 -6.98
C LEU A 65 1.64 -0.35 -6.09
N LEU A 66 0.40 -0.23 -6.59
CA LEU A 66 -0.72 0.32 -5.82
C LEU A 66 -0.99 -0.48 -4.54
N LYS A 67 -0.87 -1.81 -4.61
CA LYS A 67 -1.01 -2.66 -3.42
C LYS A 67 0.13 -2.48 -2.44
N ILE A 68 1.38 -2.37 -2.90
CA ILE A 68 2.50 -2.09 -2.00
C ILE A 68 2.25 -0.78 -1.26
N ALA A 69 1.90 0.28 -1.99
CA ALA A 69 1.60 1.59 -1.42
C ALA A 69 0.41 1.56 -0.43
N CYS A 70 -0.67 0.85 -0.79
CA CYS A 70 -1.82 0.65 0.09
C CYS A 70 -1.42 -0.05 1.40
N TYR A 71 -0.58 -1.08 1.35
CA TYR A 71 -0.09 -1.75 2.56
C TYR A 71 0.87 -0.89 3.38
N CYS A 72 1.63 0.02 2.78
CA CYS A 72 2.40 1.02 3.53
C CYS A 72 1.49 1.90 4.39
N PHE A 73 0.35 2.34 3.84
CA PHE A 73 -0.66 3.07 4.61
C PHE A 73 -1.27 2.21 5.73
N ILE A 74 -1.62 0.95 5.48
CA ILE A 74 -2.12 0.03 6.51
C ILE A 74 -1.08 -0.17 7.62
N LEU A 75 0.19 -0.34 7.27
CA LEU A 75 1.30 -0.42 8.23
C LEU A 75 1.42 0.86 9.07
N TRP A 76 1.27 2.02 8.45
CA TRP A 76 1.29 3.31 9.12
C TRP A 76 0.18 3.39 10.18
N LEU A 77 -1.04 2.94 9.85
CA LEU A 77 -2.15 2.84 10.80
C LEU A 77 -1.83 1.84 11.94
N LYS A 78 -1.39 0.61 11.59
CA LYS A 78 -1.06 -0.45 12.56
C LYS A 78 0.09 -0.06 13.49
N ARG A 79 1.02 0.78 13.03
CA ARG A 79 2.09 1.35 13.87
C ARG A 79 1.60 2.47 14.80
N GLY A 80 0.40 2.99 14.57
CA GLY A 80 -0.17 4.06 15.37
C GLY A 80 0.41 5.46 15.09
N PHE A 81 1.06 5.67 13.94
CA PHE A 81 1.63 6.98 13.56
C PHE A 81 0.58 8.09 13.40
N HIS A 82 -0.69 7.75 13.24
CA HIS A 82 -1.81 8.69 13.23
C HIS A 82 -2.20 9.19 14.63
N LEU A 83 -1.67 8.60 15.70
CA LEU A 83 -2.00 8.86 17.10
C LEU A 83 -0.90 9.68 17.81
N GLU A 84 -0.37 10.69 17.18
CA GLU A 84 0.85 11.41 17.60
C GLU A 84 0.90 11.88 19.08
N ASN A 85 -0.19 11.76 19.84
CA ASN A 85 -0.26 12.20 21.25
C ASN A 85 -1.03 11.29 22.19
N LEU A 86 -1.51 10.13 21.75
CA LEU A 86 -2.25 9.25 22.61
C LEU A 86 -1.38 8.07 23.02
N GLY A 87 -0.81 8.10 24.21
CA GLY A 87 0.00 7.01 24.80
C GLY A 87 -0.69 5.63 24.90
N THR A 88 -1.68 5.38 24.06
CA THR A 88 -2.44 4.14 23.98
C THR A 88 -1.85 3.20 22.96
N LYS A 89 -1.31 2.08 23.43
CA LYS A 89 -0.83 0.93 22.65
C LYS A 89 -1.95 0.15 21.94
N LYS A 90 -3.08 0.79 21.60
CA LYS A 90 -4.23 0.08 21.06
C LYS A 90 -4.02 -0.23 19.58
N THR A 91 -3.99 -1.50 19.23
CA THR A 91 -4.03 -1.95 17.83
C THR A 91 -5.36 -1.47 17.22
N ILE A 92 -5.27 -0.75 16.12
CA ILE A 92 -6.45 -0.27 15.37
C ILE A 92 -6.84 -1.31 14.32
N ASN A 93 -8.12 -1.62 14.22
CA ASN A 93 -8.68 -2.32 13.08
C ASN A 93 -8.75 -1.36 11.88
N THR A 94 -8.31 -1.84 10.72
CA THR A 94 -8.16 -1.02 9.51
C THR A 94 -9.37 -1.15 8.59
N THR A 95 -10.59 -0.89 9.13
CA THR A 95 -11.83 -0.84 8.36
C THR A 95 -11.80 0.28 7.31
N VAL A 96 -12.69 0.21 6.33
CA VAL A 96 -12.82 1.26 5.29
C VAL A 96 -13.00 2.64 5.93
N ASP A 97 -13.83 2.75 6.97
CA ASP A 97 -14.08 4.04 7.66
C ASP A 97 -12.81 4.57 8.33
N VAL A 98 -12.08 3.72 9.04
CA VAL A 98 -10.80 4.10 9.66
C VAL A 98 -9.78 4.52 8.59
N LYS A 99 -9.66 3.77 7.51
CA LYS A 99 -8.77 4.10 6.40
C LYS A 99 -9.18 5.43 5.75
N SER A 100 -10.46 5.62 5.45
CA SER A 100 -10.97 6.86 4.86
C SER A 100 -10.74 8.08 5.74
N LYS A 101 -10.91 7.93 7.07
CA LYS A 101 -10.67 8.99 8.07
C LYS A 101 -9.22 9.46 8.08
N TYR A 102 -8.26 8.55 8.06
CA TYR A 102 -6.84 8.88 8.26
C TYR A 102 -6.03 8.99 6.95
N PHE A 103 -6.60 8.59 5.83
CA PHE A 103 -5.90 8.66 4.54
C PHE A 103 -5.52 10.09 4.12
N PRO A 104 -6.34 11.14 4.33
CA PRO A 104 -5.93 12.51 4.03
C PRO A 104 -4.68 12.95 4.81
N THR A 105 -4.60 12.61 6.11
CA THR A 105 -3.43 12.91 6.94
C THR A 105 -2.17 12.18 6.44
N PHE A 106 -2.31 10.89 6.12
CA PHE A 106 -1.22 10.12 5.54
C PHE A 106 -0.74 10.74 4.22
N ASN A 107 -1.66 11.06 3.31
CA ASN A 107 -1.35 11.67 2.02
C ASN A 107 -0.56 12.97 2.19
N GLN A 108 -1.00 13.86 3.09
CA GLN A 108 -0.31 15.12 3.32
C GLN A 108 1.13 14.92 3.80
N LYS A 109 1.33 13.99 4.74
CA LYS A 109 2.67 13.67 5.26
C LYS A 109 3.57 13.08 4.18
N VAL A 110 3.04 12.13 3.39
CA VAL A 110 3.79 11.53 2.29
C VAL A 110 4.09 12.57 1.20
N PHE A 111 3.13 13.41 0.86
CA PHE A 111 3.33 14.46 -0.14
C PHE A 111 4.46 15.42 0.27
N ASN A 112 4.48 15.84 1.53
CA ASN A 112 5.56 16.66 2.06
C ASN A 112 6.91 15.93 1.99
N PHE A 113 6.94 14.65 2.39
CA PHE A 113 8.15 13.82 2.28
C PHE A 113 8.64 13.71 0.83
N MET A 114 7.73 13.49 -0.13
CA MET A 114 8.06 13.35 -1.54
C MET A 114 8.62 14.65 -2.15
N GLY A 115 8.30 15.82 -1.58
CA GLY A 115 8.85 17.11 -2.00
C GLY A 115 10.37 17.20 -1.84
N ASP A 116 10.89 16.59 -0.77
CA ASP A 116 12.32 16.58 -0.44
C ASP A 116 13.02 15.28 -0.87
N PHE A 117 12.27 14.29 -1.34
CA PHE A 117 12.78 12.97 -1.67
C PHE A 117 13.36 12.92 -3.09
N ASN A 118 14.60 12.45 -3.21
CA ASN A 118 15.25 12.23 -4.50
C ASN A 118 15.37 10.72 -4.82
N PRO A 119 14.47 10.17 -5.64
CA PRO A 119 14.48 8.74 -5.99
C PRO A 119 15.65 8.34 -6.88
N THR A 120 16.31 9.29 -7.57
CA THR A 120 17.41 8.99 -8.51
C THR A 120 18.70 8.58 -7.81
N LEU A 121 18.74 8.67 -6.48
CA LEU A 121 19.88 8.18 -5.67
C LEU A 121 19.95 6.64 -5.61
N HIS A 122 18.97 5.93 -6.19
CA HIS A 122 18.92 4.47 -6.17
C HIS A 122 19.00 3.92 -7.60
N ASP A 123 20.05 3.18 -7.91
CA ASP A 123 20.28 2.56 -9.22
C ASP A 123 19.14 1.61 -9.59
N ASN A 124 18.61 0.87 -8.61
CA ASN A 124 17.44 0.02 -8.78
C ASN A 124 16.41 0.30 -7.67
N VAL A 125 15.38 1.05 -8.03
CA VAL A 125 14.33 1.49 -7.10
C VAL A 125 13.59 0.32 -6.45
N LEU A 126 13.30 -0.75 -7.22
CA LEU A 126 12.59 -1.92 -6.70
C LEU A 126 13.47 -2.74 -5.75
N ASP A 127 14.77 -2.83 -5.99
CA ASP A 127 15.70 -3.48 -5.07
C ASP A 127 15.75 -2.74 -3.74
N ARG A 128 15.68 -1.42 -3.76
CA ARG A 128 15.58 -0.61 -2.53
C ARG A 128 14.29 -0.89 -1.78
N VAL A 129 13.14 -0.94 -2.46
CA VAL A 129 11.86 -1.34 -1.85
C VAL A 129 11.99 -2.73 -1.21
N TYR A 130 12.52 -3.70 -1.95
CA TYR A 130 12.67 -5.06 -1.46
C TYR A 130 13.64 -5.17 -0.27
N PHE A 131 14.72 -4.40 -0.29
CA PHE A 131 15.64 -4.29 0.84
C PHE A 131 14.96 -3.77 2.10
N LEU A 132 14.18 -2.68 2.01
CA LEU A 132 13.43 -2.13 3.14
C LEU A 132 12.42 -3.14 3.69
N LEU A 133 11.72 -3.86 2.82
CA LEU A 133 10.78 -4.90 3.24
C LEU A 133 11.48 -6.05 3.98
N LYS A 134 12.65 -6.49 3.52
CA LYS A 134 13.47 -7.49 4.24
C LYS A 134 13.90 -6.97 5.61
N LEU A 135 14.34 -5.71 5.67
CA LEU A 135 14.74 -5.08 6.91
C LEU A 135 13.59 -5.03 7.92
N PHE A 136 12.37 -4.74 7.46
CA PHE A 136 11.17 -4.77 8.29
C PHE A 136 10.82 -6.18 8.79
N ALA A 137 11.00 -7.20 7.96
CA ALA A 137 10.76 -8.57 8.34
C ALA A 137 11.66 -9.03 9.51
N THR A 138 12.92 -8.57 9.53
CA THR A 138 13.91 -8.94 10.56
C THR A 138 13.83 -8.08 11.82
N ARG A 139 13.40 -6.82 11.71
CA ARG A 139 13.29 -5.90 12.85
C ARG A 139 12.04 -6.15 13.69
N SER A 140 12.06 -5.71 14.95
CA SER A 140 10.84 -5.57 15.74
C SER A 140 9.89 -4.61 15.03
N PHE A 141 8.59 -4.94 14.97
CA PHE A 141 7.56 -4.10 14.36
C PHE A 141 7.56 -2.67 14.90
N ARG A 142 7.85 -2.50 16.21
CA ARG A 142 7.94 -1.21 16.88
C ARG A 142 9.12 -0.34 16.42
N LYS A 143 10.13 -0.92 15.79
CA LYS A 143 11.31 -0.20 15.30
C LYS A 143 11.19 0.29 13.86
N ILE A 144 10.09 0.00 13.18
CA ILE A 144 9.78 0.57 11.86
C ILE A 144 9.49 2.05 12.04
N LYS A 145 10.18 2.89 11.30
CA LYS A 145 10.04 4.34 11.36
C LYS A 145 9.06 4.84 10.30
N GLU A 146 8.40 5.95 10.57
CA GLU A 146 7.40 6.54 9.69
C GLU A 146 7.98 6.88 8.32
N HIS A 147 9.15 7.54 8.28
CA HIS A 147 9.79 7.93 7.03
C HIS A 147 10.21 6.73 6.15
N GLU A 148 10.50 5.56 6.73
CA GLU A 148 10.82 4.35 5.97
C GLU A 148 9.60 3.83 5.20
N LEU A 149 8.38 4.01 5.74
CA LEU A 149 7.13 3.70 5.03
C LEU A 149 6.86 4.71 3.92
N PHE A 150 7.15 5.99 4.17
CA PHE A 150 7.04 7.04 3.16
C PHE A 150 8.04 6.84 2.03
N GLU A 151 9.26 6.38 2.34
CA GLU A 151 10.26 6.03 1.33
C GLU A 151 9.76 4.93 0.40
N ILE A 152 9.23 3.82 0.92
CA ILE A 152 8.66 2.75 0.07
C ILE A 152 7.52 3.29 -0.78
N PHE A 153 6.62 4.07 -0.19
CA PHE A 153 5.49 4.66 -0.90
C PHE A 153 5.96 5.58 -2.04
N ALA A 154 6.92 6.46 -1.77
CA ALA A 154 7.49 7.39 -2.74
C ALA A 154 8.21 6.66 -3.88
N LEU A 155 8.97 5.61 -3.56
CA LEU A 155 9.62 4.76 -4.56
C LEU A 155 8.61 4.06 -5.47
N CYS A 156 7.49 3.55 -4.91
CA CYS A 156 6.42 2.96 -5.72
C CYS A 156 5.75 4.00 -6.64
N TYR A 157 5.51 5.22 -6.14
CA TYR A 157 5.01 6.34 -6.95
C TYR A 157 5.97 6.66 -8.11
N TYR A 158 7.26 6.77 -7.83
CA TYR A 158 8.27 7.09 -8.84
C TYR A 158 8.33 6.04 -9.95
N VAL A 159 8.31 4.76 -9.59
CA VAL A 159 8.26 3.66 -10.58
C VAL A 159 6.96 3.72 -11.38
N TRP A 160 5.84 3.97 -10.73
CA TRP A 160 4.54 4.11 -11.39
C TRP A 160 4.52 5.30 -12.37
N GLU A 161 5.05 6.45 -11.96
CA GLU A 161 5.12 7.66 -12.80
C GLU A 161 5.99 7.42 -14.04
N ARG A 162 7.12 6.73 -13.89
CA ARG A 162 8.10 6.46 -14.94
C ARG A 162 7.67 5.36 -15.90
N ASP A 163 7.18 4.24 -15.36
CA ASP A 163 7.05 2.99 -16.13
C ASP A 163 5.63 2.76 -16.66
N ILE A 164 4.60 3.38 -16.05
CA ILE A 164 3.22 3.22 -16.50
C ILE A 164 2.85 4.37 -17.44
N PRO A 165 2.55 4.09 -18.73
CA PRO A 165 2.10 5.10 -19.68
C PRO A 165 0.83 5.83 -19.19
N ASP A 166 0.71 7.12 -19.47
CA ASP A 166 -0.39 7.95 -18.96
C ASP A 166 -1.77 7.44 -19.36
N GLU A 167 -1.90 6.88 -20.56
CA GLU A 167 -3.12 6.26 -21.06
C GLU A 167 -3.51 4.97 -20.34
N LYS A 168 -2.56 4.32 -19.65
CA LYS A 168 -2.79 3.09 -18.89
C LYS A 168 -2.94 3.33 -17.39
N LYS A 169 -2.57 4.51 -16.90
CA LYS A 169 -2.69 4.85 -15.49
C LYS A 169 -4.16 4.86 -15.07
N GLY A 170 -4.54 3.96 -14.16
CA GLY A 170 -5.90 3.83 -13.64
C GLY A 170 -6.86 3.05 -14.55
N LEU A 171 -6.37 2.39 -15.60
CA LEU A 171 -7.16 1.55 -16.48
C LEU A 171 -7.23 0.08 -16.07
N ASP A 172 -6.77 -0.28 -14.90
CA ASP A 172 -6.89 -1.66 -14.41
C ASP A 172 -8.37 -1.98 -14.10
N GLN A 173 -9.12 -2.25 -15.20
CA GLN A 173 -10.58 -2.44 -15.26
C GLN A 173 -11.07 -3.66 -14.46
N ASP A 174 -10.20 -4.49 -13.91
CA ASP A 174 -10.57 -5.57 -13.00
C ASP A 174 -11.23 -5.10 -11.69
N LEU A 175 -11.21 -3.78 -11.42
CA LEU A 175 -11.94 -3.17 -10.31
C LEU A 175 -13.40 -2.87 -10.67
N ALA A 176 -13.74 -2.74 -11.95
CA ALA A 176 -15.03 -2.27 -12.41
C ALA A 176 -16.11 -3.38 -12.50
N ASN A 177 -15.75 -4.66 -12.57
CA ASN A 177 -16.73 -5.74 -12.68
C ASN A 177 -16.43 -6.94 -11.78
N PRO A 178 -17.03 -7.00 -10.58
CA PRO A 178 -16.99 -8.23 -9.75
C PRO A 178 -17.82 -9.39 -10.34
N GLY A 179 -18.58 -9.16 -11.45
CA GLY A 179 -19.62 -10.06 -11.95
C GLY A 179 -19.26 -11.02 -13.07
N ASP A 180 -18.16 -10.81 -13.80
CA ASP A 180 -17.90 -11.54 -15.05
C ASP A 180 -16.88 -12.69 -14.95
N ARG A 181 -16.69 -13.28 -13.78
CA ARG A 181 -16.15 -14.63 -13.72
C ARG A 181 -17.29 -15.64 -13.83
N LYS A 182 -17.95 -15.71 -14.98
CA LYS A 182 -18.65 -16.90 -15.37
C LYS A 182 -17.61 -17.99 -15.62
N GLU A 183 -17.71 -19.02 -14.80
CA GLU A 183 -17.15 -20.34 -14.94
C GLU A 183 -17.00 -20.75 -16.40
N GLN A 184 -15.78 -20.76 -16.92
CA GLN A 184 -15.41 -21.66 -18.00
C GLN A 184 -14.86 -22.95 -17.38
N ASN A 185 -15.73 -23.66 -16.66
CA ASN A 185 -15.65 -25.10 -16.50
C ASN A 185 -16.58 -25.70 -17.54
N ASN A 186 -16.03 -26.15 -18.65
CA ASN A 186 -16.66 -27.15 -19.49
C ASN A 186 -15.61 -27.95 -20.26
N GLY A 187 -15.66 -29.25 -20.04
CA GLY A 187 -15.15 -30.31 -20.89
C GLY A 187 -13.85 -30.93 -20.47
#